data_3bb6877af545109e1fe408f8d0749fe3
#
_entry.id   3bb6877af545109e1fe408f8d0749fe3
#
_cell.length_a   1.000
_cell.length_b   1.000
_cell.length_c   1.000
_cell.angle_alpha   90.00
_cell.angle_beta   90.00
_cell.angle_gamma   90.00
#
_symmetry.space_group_name_H-M   'P 1'
#
loop_
_entity.id
_entity.type
_entity.pdbx_description
1 polymer ?
#
loop_
_entity_poly.entity_id
_entity_poly.type
_entity_poly.pdbx_seq_one_letter_code
_entity_poly.pdbx_strand_id
1 'polypeptide(L)'
;MDAAHFEKTLTSEVLFEGRVVTLTKDTALLENGKTATREVVHHHGGACIVPYFEDGTICMVRQFRYAMQQELWELPAGKLEKGEDPFEAAKRELEEECGLTADKYTSLGEFYPTVGYETEISYTWVATGLH
;
A
#
# COMPACT_ATOMS: atom_id res chain seq x y z
N MET A 1 20.25 13.21 20.72
CA MET A 1 19.08 12.61 20.03
C MET A 1 18.37 11.66 20.97
N ASP A 2 17.09 11.78 21.09
CA ASP A 2 16.30 10.89 21.94
C ASP A 2 16.28 9.48 21.36
N ALA A 3 16.18 8.48 22.24
CA ALA A 3 16.01 7.11 21.80
C ALA A 3 14.67 6.98 21.04
N ALA A 4 14.66 6.13 20.02
CA ALA A 4 13.43 5.85 19.29
C ALA A 4 12.40 5.23 20.23
N HIS A 5 11.16 5.68 20.12
CA HIS A 5 10.05 5.09 20.86
C HIS A 5 9.75 3.70 20.30
N PHE A 6 9.42 2.79 21.18
CA PHE A 6 9.20 1.41 20.79
C PHE A 6 8.14 0.76 21.67
N GLU A 7 7.26 -0.02 21.04
CA GLU A 7 6.28 -0.86 21.72
C GLU A 7 6.57 -2.31 21.35
N LYS A 8 6.72 -3.15 22.36
CA LYS A 8 7.05 -4.57 22.15
C LYS A 8 5.79 -5.42 22.11
N THR A 9 5.67 -6.26 21.10
CA THR A 9 4.58 -7.24 21.04
C THR A 9 4.84 -8.35 22.07
N LEU A 10 3.92 -8.51 23.00
CA LEU A 10 3.97 -9.59 23.99
C LEU A 10 3.22 -10.81 23.49
N THR A 11 2.00 -10.62 22.97
CA THR A 11 1.18 -11.69 22.43
C THR A 11 0.46 -11.19 21.19
N SER A 12 0.13 -12.11 20.29
CA SER A 12 -0.64 -11.82 19.08
C SER A 12 -1.63 -12.95 18.83
N GLU A 13 -2.88 -12.59 18.61
CA GLU A 13 -3.96 -13.54 18.34
C GLU A 13 -4.56 -13.22 16.96
N VAL A 14 -4.62 -14.22 16.07
CA VAL A 14 -5.28 -14.06 14.78
C VAL A 14 -6.79 -14.16 14.99
N LEU A 15 -7.52 -13.08 14.70
CA LEU A 15 -8.97 -13.04 14.80
C LEU A 15 -9.64 -13.40 13.48
N PHE A 16 -9.01 -13.05 12.36
CA PHE A 16 -9.53 -13.34 11.02
C PHE A 16 -8.37 -13.41 10.04
N GLU A 17 -8.37 -14.46 9.23
CA GLU A 17 -7.40 -14.63 8.17
C GLU A 17 -8.16 -14.73 6.84
N GLY A 18 -8.08 -13.65 6.06
CA GLY A 18 -8.77 -13.54 4.78
C GLY A 18 -7.83 -13.64 3.59
N ARG A 19 -8.39 -13.46 2.40
CA ARG A 19 -7.61 -13.48 1.15
C ARG A 19 -6.77 -12.21 0.99
N VAL A 20 -7.27 -11.09 1.49
CA VAL A 20 -6.63 -9.78 1.33
C VAL A 20 -5.93 -9.36 2.62
N VAL A 21 -6.57 -9.54 3.76
CA VAL A 21 -6.05 -9.07 5.04
C VAL A 21 -6.10 -10.16 6.08
N THR A 22 -5.21 -10.03 7.07
CA THR A 22 -5.26 -10.80 8.31
C THR A 22 -5.40 -9.80 9.44
N LEU A 23 -6.41 -10.01 10.30
CA LEU A 23 -6.63 -9.17 11.48
C LEU A 23 -6.08 -9.86 12.70
N THR A 24 -5.20 -9.19 13.43
CA THR A 24 -4.69 -9.68 14.71
C THR A 24 -5.07 -8.74 15.83
N LYS A 25 -5.19 -9.32 17.03
CA LYS A 25 -5.32 -8.58 18.27
C LYS A 25 -4.05 -8.84 19.06
N ASP A 26 -3.28 -7.79 19.26
CA ASP A 26 -1.99 -7.87 19.93
C ASP A 26 -2.02 -7.22 21.30
N THR A 27 -1.24 -7.75 22.23
CA THR A 27 -0.93 -7.08 23.47
C THR A 27 0.47 -6.49 23.35
N ALA A 28 0.57 -5.19 23.50
CA ALA A 28 1.83 -4.47 23.40
C ALA A 28 2.30 -3.97 24.76
N LEU A 29 3.60 -4.04 25.00
CA LEU A 29 4.26 -3.43 26.15
C LEU A 29 4.69 -2.03 25.78
N LEU A 30 4.13 -1.04 26.47
CA LEU A 30 4.42 0.37 26.24
C LEU A 30 5.67 0.79 26.99
N GLU A 31 6.23 1.95 26.61
CA GLU A 31 7.45 2.49 27.22
C GLU A 31 7.34 2.72 28.73
N ASN A 32 6.12 3.04 29.20
CA ASN A 32 5.87 3.28 30.63
C ASN A 32 5.69 1.98 31.43
N GLY A 33 5.89 0.82 30.82
CA GLY A 33 5.73 -0.48 31.46
C GLY A 33 4.30 -1.00 31.52
N LYS A 34 3.33 -0.23 31.05
CA LYS A 34 1.94 -0.66 30.95
C LYS A 34 1.72 -1.46 29.66
N THR A 35 0.62 -2.19 29.63
CA THR A 35 0.23 -2.92 28.41
C THR A 35 -0.98 -2.25 27.76
N ALA A 36 -1.13 -2.43 26.46
CA ALA A 36 -2.27 -1.97 25.71
C ALA A 36 -2.60 -2.97 24.61
N THR A 37 -3.86 -2.97 24.20
CA THR A 37 -4.34 -3.78 23.08
C THR A 37 -4.11 -3.01 21.77
N ARG A 38 -3.64 -3.71 20.73
CA ARG A 38 -3.51 -3.19 19.38
C ARG A 38 -4.26 -4.09 18.42
N GLU A 39 -5.12 -3.49 17.61
CA GLU A 39 -5.78 -4.20 16.51
C GLU A 39 -5.00 -3.88 15.23
N VAL A 40 -4.49 -4.90 14.55
CA VAL A 40 -3.61 -4.72 13.39
C VAL A 40 -4.17 -5.46 12.19
N VAL A 41 -4.34 -4.72 11.09
CA VAL A 41 -4.69 -5.28 9.79
C VAL A 41 -3.40 -5.48 9.00
N HIS A 42 -3.07 -6.73 8.73
CA HIS A 42 -1.88 -7.08 7.96
C HIS A 42 -2.23 -7.18 6.49
N HIS A 43 -1.51 -6.45 5.66
CA HIS A 43 -1.71 -6.38 4.21
C HIS A 43 -0.34 -6.43 3.53
N HIS A 44 -0.23 -7.14 2.40
CA HIS A 44 1.06 -7.30 1.72
C HIS A 44 1.57 -6.04 1.01
N GLY A 45 0.75 -5.00 0.95
CA GLY A 45 1.11 -3.77 0.29
C GLY A 45 0.63 -3.72 -1.14
N GLY A 46 0.96 -2.63 -1.81
CA GLY A 46 0.57 -2.39 -3.18
C GLY A 46 1.63 -1.63 -3.95
N ALA A 47 1.52 -1.69 -5.27
CA ALA A 47 2.34 -0.91 -6.19
C ALA A 47 1.43 0.07 -6.91
N CYS A 48 1.84 1.34 -6.95
CA CYS A 48 1.08 2.44 -7.54
C CYS A 48 1.93 3.13 -8.60
N ILE A 49 1.30 3.55 -9.68
CA ILE A 49 1.98 4.23 -10.76
C ILE A 49 1.29 5.54 -11.09
N VAL A 50 2.06 6.57 -11.39
CA VAL A 50 1.57 7.86 -11.87
C VAL A 50 1.95 7.96 -13.34
N PRO A 51 1.04 7.65 -14.27
CA PRO A 51 1.33 7.78 -15.70
C PRO A 51 1.24 9.26 -16.10
N TYR A 52 2.39 9.87 -16.33
CA TYR A 52 2.51 11.30 -16.58
C TYR A 52 2.83 11.57 -18.05
N PHE A 53 1.91 12.26 -18.74
CA PHE A 53 2.06 12.62 -20.13
C PHE A 53 2.82 13.94 -20.28
N GLU A 54 3.43 14.14 -21.46
CA GLU A 54 4.20 15.36 -21.75
C GLU A 54 3.39 16.65 -21.63
N ASP A 55 2.08 16.58 -21.89
CA ASP A 55 1.19 17.72 -21.77
C ASP A 55 0.81 18.09 -20.33
N GLY A 56 1.35 17.36 -19.34
CA GLY A 56 1.08 17.61 -17.93
C GLY A 56 -0.14 16.88 -17.39
N THR A 57 -0.82 16.07 -18.18
CA THR A 57 -1.94 15.26 -17.70
C THR A 57 -1.46 13.91 -17.16
N ILE A 58 -2.30 13.27 -16.37
CA ILE A 58 -2.04 11.92 -15.87
C ILE A 58 -3.22 11.01 -16.22
N CYS A 59 -2.91 9.72 -16.39
CA CYS A 59 -3.94 8.72 -16.57
C CYS A 59 -4.44 8.25 -15.20
N MET A 60 -5.74 8.29 -15.02
CA MET A 60 -6.38 7.74 -13.82
C MET A 60 -7.41 6.72 -14.22
N VAL A 61 -7.71 5.80 -13.33
CA VAL A 61 -8.73 4.78 -13.54
C VAL A 61 -9.93 5.06 -12.65
N ARG A 62 -11.11 4.75 -13.15
CA ARG A 62 -12.36 4.90 -12.41
C ARG A 62 -12.93 3.53 -12.14
N GLN A 63 -13.18 3.23 -10.87
CA GLN A 63 -13.73 1.93 -10.50
C GLN A 63 -14.65 2.04 -9.29
N PHE A 64 -15.59 1.12 -9.21
CA PHE A 64 -16.46 1.00 -8.05
C PHE A 64 -15.68 0.37 -6.89
N ARG A 65 -15.65 1.06 -5.75
CA ARG A 65 -15.03 0.55 -4.53
C ARG A 65 -16.10 0.11 -3.55
N TYR A 66 -16.22 -1.18 -3.37
CA TYR A 66 -17.26 -1.78 -2.54
C TYR A 66 -17.28 -1.22 -1.12
N ALA A 67 -16.11 -1.09 -0.49
CA ALA A 67 -16.00 -0.58 0.88
C ALA A 67 -16.56 0.84 1.03
N MET A 68 -16.40 1.66 0.01
CA MET A 68 -16.89 3.05 0.00
C MET A 68 -18.27 3.18 -0.62
N GLN A 69 -18.76 2.13 -1.28
CA GLN A 69 -20.05 2.10 -1.98
C GLN A 69 -20.20 3.22 -3.01
N GLN A 70 -19.12 3.51 -3.73
CA GLN A 70 -19.11 4.53 -4.78
C GLN A 70 -17.97 4.30 -5.77
N GLU A 71 -18.09 4.90 -6.95
CA GLU A 71 -16.99 4.95 -7.89
C GLU A 71 -16.01 6.03 -7.49
N LEU A 72 -14.72 5.72 -7.61
CA LEU A 72 -13.63 6.65 -7.32
C LEU A 72 -12.66 6.72 -8.48
N TRP A 73 -12.07 7.89 -8.68
CA TRP A 73 -10.94 8.08 -9.57
C TRP A 73 -9.67 7.81 -8.78
N GLU A 74 -8.81 6.95 -9.32
CA GLU A 74 -7.61 6.50 -8.64
C GLU A 74 -6.45 6.42 -9.62
N LEU A 75 -5.24 6.53 -9.09
CA LEU A 75 -4.05 6.14 -9.84
C LEU A 75 -4.07 4.63 -10.06
N PRO A 76 -3.56 4.14 -11.20
CA PRO A 76 -3.42 2.70 -11.41
C PRO A 76 -2.59 2.08 -10.28
N ALA A 77 -3.10 1.04 -9.69
CA ALA A 77 -2.45 0.35 -8.58
C ALA A 77 -2.98 -1.06 -8.43
N GLY A 78 -2.16 -1.92 -7.82
CA GLY A 78 -2.57 -3.28 -7.52
C GLY A 78 -1.92 -3.79 -6.25
N LYS A 79 -2.57 -4.80 -5.65
CA LYS A 79 -2.04 -5.49 -4.48
C LYS A 79 -0.83 -6.31 -4.87
N LEU A 80 0.16 -6.35 -3.97
CA LEU A 80 1.31 -7.23 -4.13
C LEU A 80 0.96 -8.64 -3.64
N GLU A 81 1.38 -9.63 -4.41
CA GLU A 81 1.45 -10.98 -3.92
C GLU A 81 2.66 -11.12 -2.99
N LYS A 82 2.62 -12.12 -2.11
CA LYS A 82 3.73 -12.36 -1.19
C LYS A 82 5.02 -12.62 -1.98
N GLY A 83 6.05 -11.81 -1.74
CA GLY A 83 7.34 -11.92 -2.39
C GLY A 83 7.41 -11.33 -3.79
N GLU A 84 6.35 -10.69 -4.27
CA GLU A 84 6.36 -10.01 -5.58
C GLU A 84 7.19 -8.73 -5.52
N ASP A 85 8.01 -8.51 -6.55
CA ASP A 85 8.77 -7.26 -6.67
C ASP A 85 7.84 -6.09 -6.95
N PRO A 86 7.83 -5.05 -6.11
CA PRO A 86 6.93 -3.90 -6.30
C PRO A 86 7.10 -3.18 -7.63
N PHE A 87 8.33 -3.06 -8.13
CA PHE A 87 8.59 -2.38 -9.39
C PHE A 87 8.00 -3.15 -10.59
N GLU A 88 8.18 -4.46 -10.60
CA GLU A 88 7.59 -5.30 -11.67
C GLU A 88 6.06 -5.26 -11.60
N ALA A 89 5.50 -5.25 -10.38
CA ALA A 89 4.06 -5.12 -10.19
C ALA A 89 3.54 -3.79 -10.71
N ALA A 90 4.25 -2.69 -10.47
CA ALA A 90 3.85 -1.36 -10.94
C ALA A 90 3.81 -1.31 -12.48
N LYS A 91 4.81 -1.86 -13.15
CA LYS A 91 4.84 -1.93 -14.61
C LYS A 91 3.68 -2.76 -15.16
N ARG A 92 3.41 -3.88 -14.52
CA ARG A 92 2.29 -4.75 -14.90
C ARG A 92 0.94 -4.02 -14.75
N GLU A 93 0.74 -3.32 -13.63
CA GLU A 93 -0.51 -2.58 -13.40
C GLU A 93 -0.70 -1.44 -14.40
N LEU A 94 0.36 -0.77 -14.81
CA LEU A 94 0.29 0.26 -15.85
C LEU A 94 -0.23 -0.34 -17.16
N GLU A 95 0.28 -1.48 -17.54
CA GLU A 95 -0.15 -2.15 -18.77
C GLU A 95 -1.58 -2.69 -18.65
N GLU A 96 -1.88 -3.38 -17.57
CA GLU A 96 -3.20 -4.00 -17.37
C GLU A 96 -4.32 -2.98 -17.23
N GLU A 97 -4.11 -1.92 -16.47
CA GLU A 97 -5.16 -0.94 -16.18
C GLU A 97 -5.25 0.20 -17.18
N CYS A 98 -4.13 0.60 -17.77
CA CYS A 98 -4.07 1.74 -18.69
C CYS A 98 -3.70 1.37 -20.13
N GLY A 99 -3.23 0.15 -20.36
CA GLY A 99 -2.75 -0.26 -21.69
C GLY A 99 -1.48 0.47 -22.11
N LEU A 100 -0.67 0.93 -21.15
CA LEU A 100 0.50 1.75 -21.39
C LEU A 100 1.78 1.05 -20.95
N THR A 101 2.85 1.36 -21.66
CA THR A 101 4.24 1.10 -21.21
C THR A 101 4.95 2.45 -21.11
N ALA A 102 6.12 2.47 -20.49
CA ALA A 102 6.85 3.71 -20.27
C ALA A 102 8.35 3.51 -20.53
N ASP A 103 9.01 4.58 -20.98
CA ASP A 103 10.45 4.57 -21.18
C ASP A 103 11.22 4.77 -19.88
N LYS A 104 10.63 5.50 -18.93
CA LYS A 104 11.31 5.84 -17.67
C LYS A 104 10.35 5.73 -16.48
N TYR A 105 10.86 5.16 -15.39
CA TYR A 105 10.18 5.06 -14.12
C TYR A 105 11.03 5.73 -13.05
N THR A 106 10.46 6.67 -12.32
CA THR A 106 11.13 7.37 -11.23
C THR A 106 10.42 7.06 -9.93
N SER A 107 11.15 6.50 -8.96
CA SER A 107 10.57 6.18 -7.66
C SER A 107 10.17 7.43 -6.89
N LEU A 108 8.97 7.44 -6.35
CA LEU A 108 8.52 8.44 -5.39
C LEU A 108 8.65 7.93 -3.95
N GLY A 109 9.08 6.69 -3.77
CA GLY A 109 9.30 6.08 -2.46
C GLY A 109 8.12 5.27 -1.95
N GLU A 110 8.07 5.13 -0.64
CA GLU A 110 7.08 4.35 0.06
C GLU A 110 6.09 5.26 0.79
N PHE A 111 4.82 4.95 0.67
CA PHE A 111 3.75 5.67 1.36
C PHE A 111 3.03 4.71 2.30
N TYR A 112 2.64 5.19 3.46
CA TYR A 112 1.89 4.43 4.46
C TYR A 112 0.45 4.94 4.50
N PRO A 113 -0.50 4.29 3.81
CA PRO A 113 -1.86 4.83 3.69
C PRO A 113 -2.62 4.93 5.01
N THR A 114 -2.40 3.98 5.92
CA THR A 114 -3.20 3.86 7.14
C THR A 114 -2.34 3.42 8.33
N VAL A 115 -1.48 4.32 8.79
CA VAL A 115 -0.49 4.00 9.82
C VAL A 115 -1.07 3.67 11.19
N GLY A 116 -2.34 4.03 11.43
CA GLY A 116 -2.96 3.82 12.74
C GLY A 116 -3.20 2.36 13.07
N TYR A 117 -3.49 1.52 12.08
CA TYR A 117 -3.81 0.11 12.35
C TYR A 117 -3.47 -0.85 11.21
N GLU A 118 -2.91 -0.40 10.10
CA GLU A 118 -2.65 -1.24 8.94
C GLU A 118 -1.16 -1.27 8.58
N THR A 119 -0.69 -2.44 8.13
CA THR A 119 0.72 -2.60 7.73
C THR A 119 0.98 -2.30 6.26
N GLU A 120 -0.03 -1.89 5.50
CA GLU A 120 0.11 -1.65 4.06
C GLU A 120 1.18 -0.61 3.76
N ILE A 121 2.02 -0.92 2.78
CA ILE A 121 2.97 0.02 2.19
C ILE A 121 2.62 0.13 0.72
N SER A 122 2.48 1.37 0.22
CA SER A 122 2.29 1.65 -1.20
C SER A 122 3.61 2.11 -1.80
N TYR A 123 4.15 1.30 -2.71
CA TYR A 123 5.37 1.63 -3.46
C TYR A 123 4.95 2.35 -4.74
N THR A 124 5.45 3.56 -4.94
CA THR A 124 4.94 4.45 -6.00
C THR A 124 6.03 4.91 -6.95
N TRP A 125 5.74 4.89 -8.25
CA TRP A 125 6.61 5.40 -9.31
C TRP A 125 5.87 6.36 -10.22
N VAL A 126 6.60 7.31 -10.78
CA VAL A 126 6.13 8.12 -11.91
C VAL A 126 6.63 7.45 -13.20
N ALA A 127 5.73 7.24 -14.13
CA ALA A 127 6.05 6.70 -15.46
C ALA A 127 5.99 7.82 -16.49
N THR A 128 7.04 7.97 -17.27
CA THR A 128 7.15 8.96 -18.34
C THR A 128 7.62 8.31 -19.63
N GLY A 129 7.46 9.02 -20.76
CA GLY A 129 7.71 8.40 -22.07
C GLY A 129 6.69 7.30 -22.33
N LEU A 130 5.41 7.64 -22.21
CA LEU A 130 4.32 6.66 -22.31
C LEU A 130 4.02 6.26 -23.75
N HIS A 131 3.73 4.97 -23.92
CA HIS A 131 3.38 4.39 -25.22
C HIS A 131 2.08 3.61 -25.16
#